data_5c6359dcf135c329aab2d28d589b4c57
#
_entry.id   5c6359dcf135c329aab2d28d589b4c57
#
_cell.length_a   1.000
_cell.length_b   1.000
_cell.length_c   1.000
_cell.angle_alpha   90.00
_cell.angle_beta   90.00
_cell.angle_gamma   90.00
#
_symmetry.space_group_name_H-M   'P 1'
#
loop_
_entity.id
_entity.type
_entity.pdbx_description
1 polymer ?
#
loop_
_entity_poly.entity_id
_entity_poly.type
_entity_poly.pdbx_seq_one_letter_code
_entity_poly.pdbx_strand_id
1 'polypeptide(L)'
;MSINKEVASFDEAVKDVFDGAIVLIGGFGDPGSAPSYLIRALAKQGARNLTIVGNVTGYGRELRQSMDLPMWDWWEDAGILSENGQVRKAIAAFPVPASPKLVNPFEKRFRANEVEVELVPQGTLAERIRANKAGIGAFFTPTGPGTIIQGEKEVRVIDGKPHILEYAIKADFAFIRAYKADRLGNLIYRGTMRTFNSTMAGAARVTIAEVDEIIPVEEMDPEAVVTPALYVERVGVRTPEGRVQVVQKIRKEER
;
A
#
# COMPACT_ATOMS: atom_id res chain seq x y z
N MET A 1 -15.78 -16.30 -23.33
CA MET A 1 -15.55 -14.86 -23.08
C MET A 1 -14.07 -14.67 -22.77
N SER A 2 -13.41 -13.68 -23.40
CA SER A 2 -12.01 -13.38 -23.07
C SER A 2 -11.95 -12.67 -21.71
N ILE A 3 -11.02 -13.06 -20.84
CA ILE A 3 -10.78 -12.41 -19.55
C ILE A 3 -10.29 -10.98 -19.82
N ASN A 4 -10.98 -9.98 -19.23
CA ASN A 4 -10.54 -8.61 -19.20
C ASN A 4 -10.76 -8.04 -17.80
N LYS A 5 -9.69 -7.58 -17.15
CA LYS A 5 -9.67 -7.04 -15.79
C LYS A 5 -9.55 -5.51 -15.76
N GLU A 6 -9.50 -4.89 -16.92
CA GLU A 6 -9.49 -3.44 -17.03
C GLU A 6 -10.81 -2.85 -16.53
N VAL A 7 -10.73 -1.83 -15.69
CA VAL A 7 -11.88 -1.07 -15.20
C VAL A 7 -12.01 0.27 -15.92
N ALA A 8 -13.26 0.74 -16.11
CA ALA A 8 -13.53 1.99 -16.81
C ALA A 8 -13.05 3.23 -16.02
N SER A 9 -12.95 3.13 -14.68
CA SER A 9 -12.49 4.23 -13.83
C SER A 9 -12.01 3.72 -12.47
N PHE A 10 -11.21 4.54 -11.77
CA PHE A 10 -10.82 4.25 -10.40
C PHE A 10 -12.00 4.32 -9.42
N ASP A 11 -13.01 5.15 -9.68
CA ASP A 11 -14.25 5.19 -8.88
C ASP A 11 -14.99 3.83 -8.96
N GLU A 12 -15.04 3.24 -10.16
CA GLU A 12 -15.60 1.89 -10.33
C GLU A 12 -14.73 0.82 -9.64
N ALA A 13 -13.42 0.97 -9.72
CA ALA A 13 -12.49 0.01 -9.14
C ALA A 13 -12.66 -0.17 -7.63
N VAL A 14 -13.06 0.89 -6.91
CA VAL A 14 -13.19 0.91 -5.44
C VAL A 14 -14.64 0.93 -4.94
N LYS A 15 -15.62 0.82 -5.80
CA LYS A 15 -17.05 1.02 -5.45
C LYS A 15 -17.60 0.08 -4.38
N ASP A 16 -17.00 -1.09 -4.26
CA ASP A 16 -17.38 -2.15 -3.32
C ASP A 16 -16.52 -2.18 -2.03
N VAL A 17 -15.64 -1.21 -1.83
CA VAL A 17 -14.96 -1.03 -0.55
C VAL A 17 -16.00 -0.62 0.50
N PHE A 18 -16.10 -1.38 1.58
CA PHE A 18 -17.13 -1.22 2.61
C PHE A 18 -16.56 -0.64 3.90
N ASP A 19 -17.44 -0.14 4.74
CA ASP A 19 -17.09 0.37 6.07
C ASP A 19 -16.47 -0.74 6.94
N GLY A 20 -15.31 -0.46 7.53
CA GLY A 20 -14.57 -1.43 8.34
C GLY A 20 -13.60 -2.32 7.55
N ALA A 21 -13.51 -2.16 6.22
CA ALA A 21 -12.61 -2.95 5.38
C ALA A 21 -11.15 -2.79 5.81
N ILE A 22 -10.38 -3.87 5.63
CA ILE A 22 -8.92 -3.89 5.80
C ILE A 22 -8.29 -3.71 4.42
N VAL A 23 -7.58 -2.60 4.23
CA VAL A 23 -7.00 -2.19 2.94
C VAL A 23 -5.48 -2.14 3.03
N LEU A 24 -4.80 -3.01 2.26
CA LEU A 24 -3.36 -2.92 2.03
C LEU A 24 -3.10 -1.77 1.07
N ILE A 25 -2.21 -0.85 1.44
CA ILE A 25 -1.83 0.29 0.60
C ILE A 25 -0.35 0.15 0.24
N GLY A 26 -0.10 -0.14 -1.03
CA GLY A 26 1.22 -0.37 -1.58
C GLY A 26 2.10 0.89 -1.59
N GLY A 27 3.38 0.67 -1.92
CA GLY A 27 4.38 1.73 -1.93
C GLY A 27 5.24 1.77 -0.68
N PHE A 28 6.08 2.79 -0.59
CA PHE A 28 7.07 2.94 0.49
C PHE A 28 7.07 4.36 1.08
N GLY A 29 6.10 5.19 0.71
CA GLY A 29 5.99 6.60 1.12
C GLY A 29 6.51 7.58 0.06
N ASP A 30 6.93 7.09 -1.10
CA ASP A 30 7.36 7.91 -2.22
C ASP A 30 6.24 8.05 -3.27
N PRO A 31 6.23 9.18 -4.03
CA PRO A 31 5.20 9.44 -5.04
C PRO A 31 5.17 8.42 -6.18
N GLY A 32 6.32 7.81 -6.48
CA GLY A 32 6.46 6.88 -7.60
C GLY A 32 5.84 5.52 -7.35
N SER A 33 5.80 5.07 -6.09
CA SER A 33 5.30 3.76 -5.72
C SER A 33 3.87 3.76 -5.14
N ALA A 34 3.32 4.93 -4.80
CA ALA A 34 1.98 5.04 -4.20
C ALA A 34 0.86 4.85 -5.23
N PRO A 35 -0.19 4.06 -4.93
CA PRO A 35 -1.38 3.89 -5.78
C PRO A 35 -2.32 5.09 -5.61
N SER A 36 -1.87 6.27 -6.02
CA SER A 36 -2.46 7.57 -5.72
C SER A 36 -3.88 7.78 -6.24
N TYR A 37 -4.18 7.23 -7.42
CA TYR A 37 -5.51 7.33 -8.02
C TYR A 37 -6.53 6.45 -7.30
N LEU A 38 -6.12 5.26 -6.86
CA LEU A 38 -6.96 4.38 -6.03
C LEU A 38 -7.21 5.00 -4.66
N ILE A 39 -6.19 5.57 -4.02
CA ILE A 39 -6.33 6.26 -2.74
C ILE A 39 -7.30 7.44 -2.87
N ARG A 40 -7.18 8.25 -3.91
CA ARG A 40 -8.08 9.38 -4.19
C ARG A 40 -9.52 8.91 -4.44
N ALA A 41 -9.71 7.85 -5.20
CA ALA A 41 -11.02 7.28 -5.45
C ALA A 41 -11.68 6.77 -4.16
N LEU A 42 -10.90 6.10 -3.29
CA LEU A 42 -11.39 5.66 -1.98
C LEU A 42 -11.72 6.86 -1.06
N ALA A 43 -10.90 7.91 -1.08
CA ALA A 43 -11.18 9.13 -0.33
C ALA A 43 -12.52 9.78 -0.76
N LYS A 44 -12.81 9.78 -2.06
CA LYS A 44 -14.05 10.29 -2.63
C LYS A 44 -15.24 9.36 -2.36
N GLN A 45 -15.04 8.04 -2.45
CA GLN A 45 -16.08 7.02 -2.21
C GLN A 45 -16.58 7.08 -0.78
N GLY A 46 -15.73 7.36 0.19
CA GLY A 46 -16.11 7.77 1.54
C GLY A 46 -16.33 6.63 2.54
N ALA A 47 -15.96 5.40 2.25
CA ALA A 47 -15.97 4.30 3.22
C ALA A 47 -15.22 4.66 4.51
N ARG A 48 -15.77 4.28 5.66
CA ARG A 48 -15.31 4.69 6.99
C ARG A 48 -14.83 3.49 7.84
N ASN A 49 -14.27 3.80 9.00
CA ASN A 49 -13.77 2.81 9.95
C ASN A 49 -12.73 1.87 9.35
N LEU A 50 -12.00 2.33 8.35
CA LEU A 50 -11.01 1.54 7.64
C LEU A 50 -9.84 1.15 8.53
N THR A 51 -9.33 -0.06 8.35
CA THR A 51 -8.00 -0.45 8.81
C THR A 51 -7.04 -0.37 7.61
N ILE A 52 -6.13 0.61 7.63
CA ILE A 52 -5.09 0.72 6.60
C ILE A 52 -3.85 -0.05 7.02
N VAL A 53 -3.25 -0.76 6.07
CA VAL A 53 -2.01 -1.54 6.28
C VAL A 53 -0.98 -1.07 5.26
N GLY A 54 0.16 -0.59 5.73
CA GLY A 54 1.22 -0.12 4.84
C GLY A 54 2.51 0.20 5.56
N ASN A 55 3.55 0.53 4.80
CA ASN A 55 4.82 0.92 5.40
C ASN A 55 4.69 2.21 6.22
N VAL A 56 3.93 3.17 5.70
CA VAL A 56 3.66 4.50 6.26
C VAL A 56 2.16 4.78 6.29
N THR A 57 1.73 5.71 7.12
CA THR A 57 0.34 6.21 7.17
C THR A 57 0.09 7.41 6.25
N GLY A 58 1.13 7.88 5.55
CA GLY A 58 1.10 9.02 4.63
C GLY A 58 1.34 10.37 5.29
N TYR A 59 1.64 11.36 4.46
CA TYR A 59 1.84 12.75 4.88
C TYR A 59 0.54 13.53 4.93
N GLY A 60 -0.40 13.24 4.02
CA GLY A 60 -1.58 14.05 3.80
C GLY A 60 -1.27 15.38 3.09
N ARG A 61 -2.32 16.10 2.72
CA ARG A 61 -2.18 17.34 1.93
C ARG A 61 -1.66 18.49 2.76
N GLU A 62 -2.18 18.67 3.97
CA GLU A 62 -1.77 19.77 4.85
C GLU A 62 -0.28 19.70 5.19
N LEU A 63 0.22 18.52 5.57
CA LEU A 63 1.62 18.37 5.92
C LEU A 63 2.54 18.55 4.71
N ARG A 64 2.18 17.99 3.54
CA ARG A 64 2.95 18.22 2.31
C ARG A 64 3.04 19.68 1.94
N GLN A 65 1.95 20.41 2.05
CA GLN A 65 1.92 21.87 1.80
C GLN A 65 2.82 22.62 2.77
N SER A 66 2.80 22.28 4.07
CA SER A 66 3.63 22.90 5.09
C SER A 66 5.14 22.67 4.90
N MET A 67 5.49 21.57 4.22
CA MET A 67 6.88 21.19 3.90
C MET A 67 7.36 21.73 2.54
N ASP A 68 6.54 22.54 1.85
CA ASP A 68 6.78 23.01 0.48
C ASP A 68 7.08 21.85 -0.50
N LEU A 69 6.48 20.68 -0.24
CA LEU A 69 6.60 19.55 -1.15
C LEU A 69 5.74 19.78 -2.39
N PRO A 70 6.16 19.26 -3.56
CA PRO A 70 5.37 19.40 -4.77
C PRO A 70 3.94 18.87 -4.58
N MET A 71 2.95 19.72 -4.79
CA MET A 71 1.54 19.38 -4.80
C MET A 71 1.12 18.94 -6.21
N TRP A 72 1.67 17.79 -6.62
CA TRP A 72 1.30 17.24 -7.94
C TRP A 72 -0.12 16.70 -7.91
N ASP A 73 -0.93 17.09 -8.86
CA ASP A 73 -2.34 16.66 -8.98
C ASP A 73 -2.49 15.13 -9.12
N TRP A 74 -1.44 14.47 -9.55
CA TRP A 74 -1.42 13.02 -9.73
C TRP A 74 -0.91 12.26 -8.49
N TRP A 75 -0.39 12.94 -7.45
CA TRP A 75 0.10 12.28 -6.23
C TRP A 75 -0.87 12.47 -5.08
N GLU A 76 -1.33 11.34 -4.54
CA GLU A 76 -2.04 11.26 -3.28
C GLU A 76 -1.45 10.13 -2.45
N ASP A 77 -1.46 10.26 -1.13
CA ASP A 77 -1.02 9.23 -0.20
C ASP A 77 -2.10 8.91 0.85
N ALA A 78 -1.87 7.86 1.64
CA ALA A 78 -2.85 7.38 2.62
C ALA A 78 -3.24 8.42 3.68
N GLY A 79 -2.47 9.49 3.84
CA GLY A 79 -2.76 10.57 4.79
C GLY A 79 -4.10 11.26 4.53
N ILE A 80 -4.55 11.35 3.24
CA ILE A 80 -5.86 11.92 2.91
C ILE A 80 -7.02 11.15 3.56
N LEU A 81 -6.90 9.83 3.72
CA LEU A 81 -7.92 9.01 4.37
C LEU A 81 -8.03 9.35 5.87
N SER A 82 -6.90 9.68 6.50
CA SER A 82 -6.86 10.15 7.88
C SER A 82 -7.40 11.58 8.01
N GLU A 83 -7.08 12.48 7.07
CA GLU A 83 -7.63 13.85 7.01
C GLU A 83 -9.17 13.81 6.91
N ASN A 84 -9.71 12.93 6.09
CA ASN A 84 -11.16 12.74 5.90
C ASN A 84 -11.86 12.01 7.05
N GLY A 85 -11.15 11.54 8.07
CA GLY A 85 -11.76 10.78 9.15
C GLY A 85 -12.23 9.37 8.75
N GLN A 86 -11.68 8.79 7.70
CA GLN A 86 -12.06 7.47 7.20
C GLN A 86 -11.34 6.32 7.91
N VAL A 87 -10.16 6.59 8.52
CA VAL A 87 -9.31 5.58 9.18
C VAL A 87 -9.71 5.42 10.64
N ARG A 88 -9.90 4.16 11.08
CA ARG A 88 -10.05 3.77 12.49
C ARG A 88 -8.74 3.21 13.06
N LYS A 89 -8.01 2.42 12.26
CA LYS A 89 -6.78 1.74 12.68
C LYS A 89 -5.73 1.78 11.59
N ALA A 90 -4.46 1.91 11.96
CA ALA A 90 -3.34 1.62 11.06
C ALA A 90 -2.49 0.46 11.59
N ILE A 91 -2.05 -0.42 10.68
CA ILE A 91 -1.01 -1.43 10.91
C ILE A 91 0.18 -0.99 10.07
N ALA A 92 1.22 -0.45 10.70
CA ALA A 92 2.30 0.23 9.98
C ALA A 92 3.66 0.08 10.65
N ALA A 93 4.72 0.20 9.84
CA ALA A 93 6.09 0.23 10.34
C ALA A 93 6.50 1.66 10.75
N PHE A 94 6.04 2.66 10.02
CA PHE A 94 6.34 4.08 10.25
C PHE A 94 5.04 4.90 10.26
N PRO A 95 4.26 4.84 11.38
CA PRO A 95 2.98 5.55 11.46
C PRO A 95 3.13 7.07 11.60
N VAL A 96 4.33 7.55 11.93
CA VAL A 96 4.63 8.98 12.13
C VAL A 96 5.83 9.40 11.27
N PRO A 97 5.96 10.70 10.94
CA PRO A 97 7.14 11.21 10.25
C PRO A 97 8.44 10.97 11.04
N ALA A 98 9.56 10.83 10.33
CA ALA A 98 10.86 10.64 10.97
C ALA A 98 11.33 11.87 11.81
N SER A 99 10.86 13.06 11.47
CA SER A 99 11.15 14.27 12.23
C SER A 99 10.11 14.53 13.31
N PRO A 100 10.50 14.71 14.58
CA PRO A 100 9.55 15.03 15.66
C PRO A 100 8.90 16.42 15.52
N LYS A 101 9.39 17.24 14.59
CA LYS A 101 8.81 18.58 14.29
C LYS A 101 7.63 18.47 13.31
N LEU A 102 7.47 17.34 12.67
CA LEU A 102 6.41 17.09 11.69
C LEU A 102 5.35 16.20 12.31
N VAL A 103 4.09 16.54 12.11
CA VAL A 103 2.94 15.77 12.61
C VAL A 103 2.03 15.49 11.43
N ASN A 104 1.87 14.22 11.06
CA ASN A 104 0.97 13.85 9.98
C ASN A 104 -0.49 13.72 10.46
N PRO A 105 -1.47 13.63 9.56
CA PRO A 105 -2.89 13.57 9.93
C PRO A 105 -3.23 12.37 10.80
N PHE A 106 -2.61 11.21 10.57
CA PHE A 106 -2.82 10.02 11.41
C PHE A 106 -2.33 10.26 12.85
N GLU A 107 -1.14 10.83 13.01
CA GLU A 107 -0.57 11.13 14.34
C GLU A 107 -1.42 12.16 15.09
N LYS A 108 -1.95 13.21 14.41
CA LYS A 108 -2.88 14.17 15.03
C LYS A 108 -4.06 13.44 15.67
N ARG A 109 -4.69 12.52 14.93
CA ARG A 109 -5.85 11.76 15.39
C ARG A 109 -5.49 10.71 16.46
N PHE A 110 -4.31 10.09 16.34
CA PHE A 110 -3.81 9.16 17.37
C PHE A 110 -3.61 9.87 18.70
N ARG A 111 -2.99 11.06 18.71
CA ARG A 111 -2.82 11.88 19.92
C ARG A 111 -4.15 12.34 20.53
N ALA A 112 -5.19 12.47 19.71
CA ALA A 112 -6.56 12.76 20.15
C ALA A 112 -7.34 11.51 20.62
N ASN A 113 -6.75 10.33 20.62
CA ASN A 113 -7.40 9.03 20.92
C ASN A 113 -8.58 8.68 19.98
N GLU A 114 -8.53 9.15 18.74
CA GLU A 114 -9.58 8.89 17.75
C GLU A 114 -9.29 7.68 16.86
N VAL A 115 -8.03 7.21 16.82
CA VAL A 115 -7.59 6.09 15.99
C VAL A 115 -6.65 5.17 16.75
N GLU A 116 -6.56 3.92 16.31
CA GLU A 116 -5.66 2.91 16.85
C GLU A 116 -4.43 2.72 15.97
N VAL A 117 -3.30 2.34 16.57
CA VAL A 117 -2.10 1.93 15.86
C VAL A 117 -1.63 0.56 16.32
N GLU A 118 -1.29 -0.29 15.35
CA GLU A 118 -0.51 -1.50 15.57
C GLU A 118 0.86 -1.29 14.92
N LEU A 119 1.86 -1.03 15.76
CA LEU A 119 3.24 -0.85 15.30
C LEU A 119 3.85 -2.22 14.99
N VAL A 120 4.32 -2.39 13.76
CA VAL A 120 4.90 -3.66 13.29
C VAL A 120 6.26 -3.37 12.65
N PRO A 121 7.34 -4.04 13.06
CA PRO A 121 8.63 -3.90 12.39
C PRO A 121 8.51 -4.20 10.89
N GLN A 122 9.17 -3.40 10.06
CA GLN A 122 8.97 -3.41 8.60
C GLN A 122 9.13 -4.80 7.96
N GLY A 123 10.17 -5.54 8.35
CA GLY A 123 10.38 -6.91 7.86
C GLY A 123 9.25 -7.85 8.31
N THR A 124 8.80 -7.73 9.55
CA THR A 124 7.67 -8.51 10.09
C THR A 124 6.37 -8.15 9.36
N LEU A 125 6.15 -6.86 9.06
CA LEU A 125 5.00 -6.42 8.27
C LEU A 125 5.00 -7.08 6.88
N ALA A 126 6.14 -7.05 6.18
CA ALA A 126 6.29 -7.69 4.89
C ALA A 126 6.00 -9.20 4.96
N GLU A 127 6.52 -9.90 5.98
CA GLU A 127 6.29 -11.33 6.16
C GLU A 127 4.84 -11.65 6.55
N ARG A 128 4.18 -10.85 7.37
CA ARG A 128 2.76 -11.04 7.71
C ARG A 128 1.85 -10.92 6.47
N ILE A 129 2.19 -10.00 5.56
CA ILE A 129 1.50 -9.84 4.27
C ILE A 129 1.81 -11.04 3.36
N ARG A 130 3.10 -11.40 3.22
CA ARG A 130 3.54 -12.53 2.40
C ARG A 130 2.95 -13.86 2.90
N ALA A 131 2.88 -14.05 4.21
CA ALA A 131 2.30 -15.25 4.84
C ALA A 131 0.84 -15.43 4.41
N ASN A 132 0.02 -14.38 4.42
CA ASN A 132 -1.37 -14.46 3.95
C ASN A 132 -1.46 -14.87 2.48
N LYS A 133 -0.64 -14.28 1.61
CA LYS A 133 -0.56 -14.66 0.19
C LYS A 133 -0.18 -16.12 -0.01
N ALA A 134 0.68 -16.66 0.86
CA ALA A 134 1.15 -18.05 0.81
C ALA A 134 0.23 -19.06 1.54
N GLY A 135 -0.88 -18.62 2.15
CA GLY A 135 -1.75 -19.47 2.95
C GLY A 135 -1.16 -19.87 4.31
N ILE A 136 -0.10 -19.18 4.77
CA ILE A 136 0.52 -19.40 6.08
C ILE A 136 -0.22 -18.55 7.11
N GLY A 137 -0.81 -19.21 8.13
CA GLY A 137 -1.64 -18.51 9.14
C GLY A 137 -0.83 -17.70 10.15
N ALA A 138 0.36 -18.18 10.51
CA ALA A 138 1.24 -17.55 11.50
C ALA A 138 2.68 -18.08 11.36
N PHE A 139 3.64 -17.36 11.93
CA PHE A 139 5.06 -17.73 11.97
C PHE A 139 5.76 -17.14 13.19
N PHE A 140 6.90 -17.70 13.57
CA PHE A 140 7.76 -17.16 14.61
C PHE A 140 8.87 -16.29 14.02
N THR A 141 9.17 -15.13 14.65
CA THR A 141 10.24 -14.22 14.24
C THR A 141 11.11 -13.81 15.41
N PRO A 142 12.45 -13.70 15.24
CA PRO A 142 13.35 -13.19 16.27
C PRO A 142 13.30 -11.67 16.42
N THR A 143 12.47 -10.97 15.62
CA THR A 143 12.33 -9.52 15.69
C THR A 143 11.27 -9.16 16.72
N GLY A 144 11.66 -8.37 17.74
CA GLY A 144 10.72 -7.81 18.70
C GLY A 144 10.68 -8.42 20.11
N PRO A 145 11.27 -9.62 20.42
CA PRO A 145 11.33 -10.10 21.80
C PRO A 145 12.00 -9.08 22.72
N GLY A 146 11.44 -8.90 23.93
CA GLY A 146 11.96 -7.96 24.92
C GLY A 146 11.65 -6.48 24.64
N THR A 147 10.89 -6.16 23.60
CA THR A 147 10.44 -4.80 23.26
C THR A 147 8.93 -4.65 23.44
N ILE A 148 8.42 -3.42 23.28
CA ILE A 148 6.97 -3.15 23.28
C ILE A 148 6.20 -3.94 22.19
N ILE A 149 6.90 -4.39 21.12
CA ILE A 149 6.31 -5.18 20.04
C ILE A 149 5.92 -6.58 20.50
N GLN A 150 6.60 -7.12 21.51
CA GLN A 150 6.27 -8.44 22.06
C GLN A 150 4.87 -8.44 22.63
N GLY A 151 4.51 -7.46 23.48
CA GLY A 151 3.22 -7.44 24.17
C GLY A 151 2.92 -8.78 24.82
N GLU A 152 1.72 -9.30 24.59
CA GLU A 152 1.24 -10.61 25.09
C GLU A 152 1.46 -11.76 24.08
N LYS A 153 2.25 -11.55 23.02
CA LYS A 153 2.50 -12.57 22.00
C LYS A 153 3.24 -13.77 22.59
N GLU A 154 2.89 -14.97 22.12
CA GLU A 154 3.59 -16.20 22.47
C GLU A 154 5.08 -16.10 22.13
N VAL A 155 5.94 -16.52 23.08
CA VAL A 155 7.40 -16.56 22.91
C VAL A 155 7.87 -18.00 22.87
N ARG A 156 8.69 -18.35 21.88
CA ARG A 156 9.41 -19.63 21.82
C ARG A 156 10.89 -19.41 21.66
N VAL A 157 11.69 -20.27 22.27
CA VAL A 157 13.12 -20.34 22.01
C VAL A 157 13.35 -21.29 20.84
N ILE A 158 13.90 -20.78 19.75
CA ILE A 158 14.25 -21.53 18.54
C ILE A 158 15.76 -21.29 18.31
N ASP A 159 16.54 -22.34 18.21
CA ASP A 159 18.01 -22.27 18.04
C ASP A 159 18.69 -21.34 19.05
N GLY A 160 18.26 -21.42 20.31
CA GLY A 160 18.82 -20.64 21.41
C GLY A 160 18.43 -19.15 21.43
N LYS A 161 17.53 -18.70 20.52
CA LYS A 161 17.08 -17.30 20.42
C LYS A 161 15.58 -17.20 20.68
N PRO A 162 15.12 -16.18 21.45
CA PRO A 162 13.69 -15.93 21.62
C PRO A 162 13.06 -15.47 20.31
N HIS A 163 11.87 -15.99 20.00
CA HIS A 163 11.03 -15.64 18.87
C HIS A 163 9.64 -15.34 19.37
N ILE A 164 8.93 -14.40 18.75
CA ILE A 164 7.51 -14.11 18.99
C ILE A 164 6.65 -14.63 17.85
N LEU A 165 5.43 -15.05 18.19
CA LEU A 165 4.43 -15.47 17.21
C LEU A 165 3.80 -14.26 16.54
N GLU A 166 3.80 -14.25 15.21
CA GLU A 166 3.13 -13.24 14.39
C GLU A 166 2.09 -13.89 13.49
N TYR A 167 0.91 -13.28 13.40
CA TYR A 167 -0.18 -13.76 12.56
C TYR A 167 -0.16 -13.08 11.20
N ALA A 168 -0.53 -13.81 10.15
CA ALA A 168 -0.75 -13.27 8.81
C ALA A 168 -1.84 -12.19 8.83
N ILE A 169 -1.68 -11.15 8.01
CA ILE A 169 -2.67 -10.09 7.87
C ILE A 169 -3.67 -10.47 6.79
N LYS A 170 -4.90 -10.79 7.20
CA LYS A 170 -6.02 -11.05 6.30
C LYS A 170 -6.65 -9.72 5.89
N ALA A 171 -6.54 -9.37 4.61
CA ALA A 171 -7.07 -8.12 4.09
C ALA A 171 -8.20 -8.34 3.09
N ASP A 172 -9.09 -7.35 2.98
CA ASP A 172 -10.19 -7.36 2.03
C ASP A 172 -9.73 -6.84 0.67
N PHE A 173 -8.97 -5.75 0.67
CA PHE A 173 -8.49 -5.09 -0.54
C PHE A 173 -6.98 -4.84 -0.47
N ALA A 174 -6.32 -4.94 -1.64
CA ALA A 174 -4.95 -4.47 -1.85
C ALA A 174 -4.93 -3.44 -2.99
N PHE A 175 -4.53 -2.23 -2.69
CA PHE A 175 -4.29 -1.18 -3.65
C PHE A 175 -2.80 -1.15 -3.96
N ILE A 176 -2.44 -1.47 -5.19
CA ILE A 176 -1.04 -1.57 -5.61
C ILE A 176 -0.76 -0.72 -6.84
N ARG A 177 0.50 -0.34 -6.97
CA ARG A 177 1.02 0.39 -8.12
C ARG A 177 1.97 -0.48 -8.92
N ALA A 178 1.78 -0.55 -10.24
CA ALA A 178 2.73 -1.17 -11.15
C ALA A 178 3.02 -0.26 -12.36
N TYR A 179 3.97 -0.65 -13.20
CA TYR A 179 4.33 0.12 -14.39
C TYR A 179 3.42 -0.22 -15.55
N LYS A 180 3.38 -1.50 -15.94
CA LYS A 180 2.54 -1.99 -17.03
C LYS A 180 1.73 -3.20 -16.58
N ALA A 181 0.58 -3.36 -17.21
CA ALA A 181 -0.23 -4.57 -17.13
C ALA A 181 -0.61 -5.06 -18.53
N ASP A 182 -1.03 -6.30 -18.64
CA ASP A 182 -1.88 -6.76 -19.71
C ASP A 182 -3.36 -6.82 -19.25
N ARG A 183 -4.29 -7.08 -20.18
CA ARG A 183 -5.72 -7.19 -19.87
C ARG A 183 -6.05 -8.37 -18.96
N LEU A 184 -5.14 -9.34 -18.79
CA LEU A 184 -5.31 -10.48 -17.89
C LEU A 184 -4.93 -10.11 -16.45
N GLY A 185 -4.14 -9.06 -16.25
CA GLY A 185 -3.64 -8.59 -14.95
C GLY A 185 -2.23 -9.07 -14.62
N ASN A 186 -1.42 -9.50 -15.58
CA ASN A 186 0.02 -9.66 -15.39
C ASN A 186 0.67 -8.30 -15.22
N LEU A 187 1.59 -8.15 -14.24
CA LEU A 187 2.18 -6.86 -13.92
C LEU A 187 3.71 -6.86 -14.04
N ILE A 188 4.21 -5.77 -14.65
CA ILE A 188 5.63 -5.39 -14.68
C ILE A 188 5.82 -4.14 -13.82
N TYR A 189 6.88 -4.11 -13.02
CA TYR A 189 7.25 -2.97 -12.18
C TYR A 189 8.48 -2.26 -12.73
N ARG A 190 8.61 -0.97 -12.40
CA ARG A 190 9.75 -0.15 -12.77
C ARG A 190 10.27 0.62 -11.56
N GLY A 191 11.60 0.58 -11.33
CA GLY A 191 12.25 1.30 -10.24
C GLY A 191 11.65 0.97 -8.87
N THR A 192 11.33 1.98 -8.10
CA THR A 192 10.78 1.87 -6.73
C THR A 192 9.34 1.36 -6.66
N MET A 193 8.65 1.21 -7.79
CA MET A 193 7.26 0.70 -7.80
C MET A 193 7.15 -0.73 -7.23
N ARG A 194 8.20 -1.54 -7.29
CA ARG A 194 8.14 -2.92 -6.81
C ARG A 194 7.84 -2.99 -5.31
N THR A 195 8.65 -2.40 -4.45
CA THR A 195 8.53 -2.29 -2.99
C THR A 195 7.47 -3.23 -2.35
N PHE A 196 6.57 -2.71 -1.52
CA PHE A 196 5.45 -3.48 -0.95
C PHE A 196 4.39 -3.88 -1.99
N ASN A 197 4.31 -3.21 -3.15
CA ASN A 197 3.29 -3.48 -4.15
C ASN A 197 3.28 -4.95 -4.61
N SER A 198 4.44 -5.51 -4.95
CA SER A 198 4.54 -6.90 -5.39
C SER A 198 4.26 -7.91 -4.27
N THR A 199 4.55 -7.56 -3.03
CA THR A 199 4.26 -8.38 -1.85
C THR A 199 2.77 -8.39 -1.52
N MET A 200 2.11 -7.23 -1.63
CA MET A 200 0.69 -7.06 -1.34
C MET A 200 -0.22 -7.67 -2.42
N ALA A 201 0.25 -7.74 -3.67
CA ALA A 201 -0.50 -8.43 -4.73
C ALA A 201 -0.81 -9.87 -4.35
N GLY A 202 -2.11 -10.23 -4.31
CA GLY A 202 -2.60 -11.54 -3.89
C GLY A 202 -2.62 -11.79 -2.38
N ALA A 203 -2.29 -10.78 -1.57
CA ALA A 203 -2.38 -10.87 -0.11
C ALA A 203 -3.72 -10.33 0.45
N ALA A 204 -4.67 -10.02 -0.41
CA ALA A 204 -6.02 -9.61 -0.07
C ALA A 204 -7.04 -10.41 -0.90
N ARG A 205 -8.32 -10.29 -0.54
CA ARG A 205 -9.41 -10.93 -1.30
C ARG A 205 -9.59 -10.33 -2.68
N VAL A 206 -9.34 -9.01 -2.81
CA VAL A 206 -9.40 -8.27 -4.06
C VAL A 206 -8.15 -7.41 -4.20
N THR A 207 -7.35 -7.66 -5.21
CA THR A 207 -6.20 -6.82 -5.57
C THR A 207 -6.55 -5.93 -6.74
N ILE A 208 -6.37 -4.63 -6.57
CA ILE A 208 -6.60 -3.61 -7.59
C ILE A 208 -5.27 -2.95 -7.94
N ALA A 209 -4.87 -3.04 -9.20
CA ALA A 209 -3.62 -2.48 -9.68
C ALA A 209 -3.86 -1.15 -10.41
N GLU A 210 -3.13 -0.12 -10.02
CA GLU A 210 -2.99 1.15 -10.73
C GLU A 210 -1.74 1.08 -11.60
N VAL A 211 -1.87 1.27 -12.92
CA VAL A 211 -0.75 1.15 -13.87
C VAL A 211 -0.62 2.38 -14.76
N ASP A 212 0.56 2.56 -15.36
CA ASP A 212 0.78 3.62 -16.33
C ASP A 212 0.23 3.24 -17.71
N GLU A 213 0.20 1.92 -18.03
CA GLU A 213 -0.17 1.45 -19.36
C GLU A 213 -0.69 0.01 -19.31
N ILE A 214 -1.70 -0.29 -20.12
CA ILE A 214 -2.08 -1.65 -20.48
C ILE A 214 -1.55 -1.93 -21.88
N ILE A 215 -0.82 -3.03 -22.04
CA ILE A 215 -0.26 -3.49 -23.29
C ILE A 215 -0.95 -4.77 -23.76
N PRO A 216 -0.93 -5.09 -25.05
CA PRO A 216 -1.37 -6.38 -25.56
C PRO A 216 -0.68 -7.55 -24.86
N VAL A 217 -1.40 -8.66 -24.66
CA VAL A 217 -0.85 -9.86 -23.99
C VAL A 217 0.38 -10.38 -24.74
N GLU A 218 0.37 -10.28 -26.03
CA GLU A 218 1.43 -10.76 -26.93
C GLU A 218 2.72 -9.89 -26.84
N GLU A 219 2.59 -8.65 -26.36
CA GLU A 219 3.72 -7.73 -26.14
C GLU A 219 4.30 -7.82 -24.71
N MET A 220 3.62 -8.55 -23.81
CA MET A 220 4.07 -8.76 -22.44
C MET A 220 5.20 -9.80 -22.43
N ASP A 221 6.43 -9.37 -22.13
CA ASP A 221 7.54 -10.30 -21.90
C ASP A 221 7.24 -11.15 -20.64
N PRO A 222 7.05 -12.47 -20.79
CA PRO A 222 6.73 -13.35 -19.66
C PRO A 222 7.85 -13.39 -18.60
N GLU A 223 9.11 -13.19 -19.00
CA GLU A 223 10.25 -13.15 -18.07
C GLU A 223 10.29 -11.86 -17.24
N ALA A 224 9.65 -10.78 -17.71
CA ALA A 224 9.53 -9.52 -16.99
C ALA A 224 8.36 -9.49 -16.01
N VAL A 225 7.43 -10.46 -16.07
CA VAL A 225 6.27 -10.53 -15.19
C VAL A 225 6.69 -10.85 -13.76
N VAL A 226 6.46 -9.90 -12.85
CA VAL A 226 6.74 -10.07 -11.41
C VAL A 226 5.49 -10.50 -10.64
N THR A 227 4.32 -9.99 -11.02
CA THR A 227 3.04 -10.39 -10.44
C THR A 227 2.20 -11.06 -11.51
N PRO A 228 1.99 -12.39 -11.39
CA PRO A 228 1.09 -13.11 -12.29
C PRO A 228 -0.36 -12.66 -12.17
N ALA A 229 -1.09 -12.75 -13.28
CA ALA A 229 -2.49 -12.36 -13.40
C ALA A 229 -3.42 -12.95 -12.34
N LEU A 230 -3.12 -14.14 -11.84
CA LEU A 230 -3.93 -14.82 -10.82
C LEU A 230 -4.07 -14.05 -9.50
N TYR A 231 -3.18 -13.08 -9.25
CA TYR A 231 -3.16 -12.26 -8.03
C TYR A 231 -3.80 -10.89 -8.20
N VAL A 232 -4.40 -10.59 -9.34
CA VAL A 232 -4.97 -9.27 -9.64
C VAL A 232 -6.39 -9.42 -10.16
N GLU A 233 -7.34 -8.73 -9.56
CA GLU A 233 -8.76 -8.76 -9.96
C GLU A 233 -9.14 -7.59 -10.85
N ARG A 234 -8.51 -6.42 -10.65
CA ARG A 234 -8.85 -5.19 -11.38
C ARG A 234 -7.60 -4.41 -11.76
N VAL A 235 -7.62 -3.78 -12.92
CA VAL A 235 -6.53 -2.95 -13.44
C VAL A 235 -7.09 -1.61 -13.90
N GLY A 236 -6.63 -0.50 -13.29
CA GLY A 236 -6.96 0.86 -13.70
C GLY A 236 -5.74 1.58 -14.31
N VAL A 237 -5.95 2.31 -15.40
CA VAL A 237 -4.89 3.05 -16.09
C VAL A 237 -4.88 4.50 -15.65
N ARG A 238 -3.70 5.02 -15.30
CA ARG A 238 -3.50 6.44 -14.97
C ARG A 238 -3.62 7.31 -16.21
N THR A 239 -4.04 8.56 -15.99
CA THR A 239 -4.02 9.56 -17.08
C THR A 239 -2.59 9.83 -17.57
N PRO A 240 -2.40 10.25 -18.82
CA PRO A 240 -1.07 10.54 -19.39
C PRO A 240 -0.28 11.55 -18.56
N GLU A 241 -0.92 12.56 -17.99
CA GLU A 241 -0.30 13.60 -17.16
C GLU A 241 0.32 13.01 -15.88
N GLY A 242 -0.29 11.97 -15.33
CA GLY A 242 0.22 11.25 -14.17
C GLY A 242 1.44 10.38 -14.46
N ARG A 243 1.69 10.02 -15.73
CA ARG A 243 2.75 9.09 -16.14
C ARG A 243 4.13 9.73 -16.25
N VAL A 244 4.23 11.00 -16.61
CA VAL A 244 5.44 11.60 -17.21
C VAL A 244 6.22 12.51 -16.25
N GLN A 245 5.60 13.07 -15.21
CA GLN A 245 6.19 14.19 -14.46
C GLN A 245 7.40 13.82 -13.58
N VAL A 246 7.49 12.61 -13.07
CA VAL A 246 8.60 12.18 -12.19
C VAL A 246 9.93 12.14 -12.94
N VAL A 247 9.94 11.64 -14.18
CA VAL A 247 11.18 11.44 -14.94
C VAL A 247 11.75 12.74 -15.51
N GLN A 248 10.90 13.72 -15.82
CA GLN A 248 11.36 15.00 -16.41
C GLN A 248 11.99 15.94 -15.38
N LYS A 249 11.53 15.91 -14.14
CA LYS A 249 12.06 16.81 -13.10
C LYS A 249 13.43 16.36 -12.60
N ILE A 250 13.64 15.07 -12.40
CA ILE A 250 14.94 14.51 -12.02
C ILE A 250 16.02 14.85 -13.07
N ARG A 251 15.70 14.78 -14.38
CA ARG A 251 16.64 15.14 -15.45
C ARG A 251 16.95 16.64 -15.60
N LYS A 252 16.11 17.52 -15.03
CA LYS A 252 16.35 18.97 -15.04
C LYS A 252 17.21 19.44 -13.87
N GLU A 253 17.23 18.71 -12.77
CA GLU A 253 18.06 19.03 -11.60
C GLU A 253 19.49 18.45 -11.73
N GLU A 254 19.73 17.55 -12.68
CA GLU A 254 21.06 16.98 -12.98
C GLU A 254 21.80 17.70 -14.15
N ARG A 255 21.28 18.83 -14.66
CA ARG A 255 21.89 19.64 -15.72
C ARG A 255 22.15 21.07 -15.21
#